data_acf111d19873f353447fff5e33ac7b07
#
_entry.id   acf111d19873f353447fff5e33ac7b07
#
_cell.length_a   1.000
_cell.length_b   1.000
_cell.length_c   1.000
_cell.angle_alpha   90.00
_cell.angle_beta   90.00
_cell.angle_gamma   90.00
#
_symmetry.space_group_name_H-M   'P 1'
#
loop_
_entity.id
_entity.type
_entity.pdbx_description
1 polymer ?
#
loop_
_entity_poly.entity_id
_entity_poly.type
_entity_poly.pdbx_seq_one_letter_code
_entity_poly.pdbx_strand_id
1 'polypeptide(L)'
;MAKKIMFQGTSSNVGKSILCTALCRIFYRRGFKTVPFKAQNMALNSYVTKWGDEIGRAQVAQAEAAGIDPIVQMNPVLLKPTGNQSSQVVLMGKPVGVYSAKEYHTKYSLTALDKVKESIDFLDSNFDMMVIEGAGSPAEVNLKANDIVNMRIAKMTKAPVYLIADIDRGGAIASIVGTLELLEPEERDLIKGIVINKFRGDIKLLEPALTFIEEKTGKKVVGVIPAIENLDIDEEDSVALENKRNSGAKEIQVVVMQTPKISNFTDFDALNYEPDVSVRFVGPGDVIGNPDLIILPGSKNTLADLTYLRNSGFADEIKKLADQGTPVIGVCGGNQMLGKTIYDPHHMEGDIEEIEGLGLVDSSTTMKDQKTTHQVEFNVSNLQFLNGTFTGEKLVGYEIHMGDTTPLVDTVRRCFTITSRSEEAVNVVDGFIDGNHQVMGTYIHGVFDNDEFRRFIINQLRERKRLEPLDVVFHYFEHKNAAYNRLADIVEEHLDMDYIMSTLG
;
A
#
# COMPACT_ATOMS: atom_id res chain seq x y z
N MET A 1 2.02 -14.90 26.92
CA MET A 1 1.60 -13.53 26.55
C MET A 1 2.77 -12.84 25.87
N ALA A 2 2.51 -12.19 24.74
CA ALA A 2 3.51 -11.43 24.00
C ALA A 2 3.98 -10.18 24.77
N LYS A 3 5.26 -9.82 24.65
CA LYS A 3 5.73 -8.47 24.97
C LYS A 3 5.11 -7.50 23.99
N LYS A 4 4.81 -6.29 24.42
CA LYS A 4 4.10 -5.30 23.60
C LYS A 4 4.83 -3.98 23.60
N ILE A 5 4.82 -3.29 22.46
CA ILE A 5 5.30 -1.93 22.30
C ILE A 5 4.34 -1.18 21.38
N MET A 6 4.06 0.07 21.65
CA MET A 6 3.16 0.87 20.82
C MET A 6 3.79 2.18 20.37
N PHE A 7 3.64 2.53 19.11
CA PHE A 7 4.03 3.81 18.56
C PHE A 7 2.80 4.65 18.21
N GLN A 8 2.76 5.87 18.73
CA GLN A 8 1.75 6.87 18.39
C GLN A 8 2.43 8.13 17.85
N GLY A 9 1.75 8.90 17.03
CA GLY A 9 2.31 10.11 16.44
C GLY A 9 1.70 11.36 17.01
N THR A 10 2.42 12.47 17.00
CA THR A 10 1.84 13.80 17.26
C THR A 10 0.90 14.25 16.13
N SER A 11 1.01 13.62 14.95
CA SER A 11 0.13 13.83 13.79
C SER A 11 0.20 12.66 12.81
N SER A 12 -0.56 12.75 11.70
CA SER A 12 -0.38 11.86 10.54
C SER A 12 1.00 12.09 9.88
N ASN A 13 1.49 11.10 9.16
CA ASN A 13 2.73 11.15 8.36
C ASN A 13 4.04 11.46 9.12
N VAL A 14 4.05 11.31 10.45
CA VAL A 14 5.27 11.47 11.27
C VAL A 14 6.24 10.30 11.15
N GLY A 15 5.87 9.23 10.42
CA GLY A 15 6.73 8.05 10.19
C GLY A 15 6.43 6.85 11.09
N LYS A 16 5.23 6.76 11.69
CA LYS A 16 4.82 5.62 12.54
C LYS A 16 5.05 4.27 11.83
N SER A 17 4.49 4.11 10.63
CA SER A 17 4.52 2.84 9.89
C SER A 17 5.95 2.41 9.58
N ILE A 18 6.82 3.34 9.18
CA ILE A 18 8.24 3.08 8.92
C ILE A 18 8.97 2.62 10.17
N LEU A 19 8.76 3.30 11.32
CA LEU A 19 9.40 2.88 12.57
C LEU A 19 8.84 1.54 13.08
N CYS A 20 7.55 1.28 12.92
CA CYS A 20 6.98 -0.03 13.23
C CYS A 20 7.56 -1.13 12.34
N THR A 21 7.77 -0.88 11.04
CA THR A 21 8.44 -1.81 10.12
C THR A 21 9.88 -2.10 10.58
N ALA A 22 10.64 -1.05 10.95
CA ALA A 22 11.98 -1.21 11.51
C ALA A 22 11.98 -2.08 12.76
N LEU A 23 11.10 -1.79 13.72
CA LEU A 23 11.00 -2.55 14.97
C LEU A 23 10.58 -4.01 14.74
N CYS A 24 9.67 -4.27 13.81
CA CYS A 24 9.33 -5.62 13.40
C CYS A 24 10.58 -6.38 12.93
N ARG A 25 11.43 -5.75 12.10
CA ARG A 25 12.68 -6.36 11.64
C ARG A 25 13.72 -6.50 12.74
N ILE A 26 13.89 -5.51 13.60
CA ILE A 26 14.84 -5.53 14.74
C ILE A 26 14.49 -6.67 15.69
N PHE A 27 13.23 -6.78 16.11
CA PHE A 27 12.81 -7.86 17.03
C PHE A 27 12.88 -9.23 16.37
N TYR A 28 12.53 -9.37 15.09
CA TYR A 28 12.74 -10.60 14.34
C TYR A 28 14.22 -11.03 14.34
N ARG A 29 15.14 -10.10 14.04
CA ARG A 29 16.59 -10.36 14.06
C ARG A 29 17.11 -10.71 15.46
N ARG A 30 16.46 -10.22 16.50
CA ARG A 30 16.74 -10.58 17.90
C ARG A 30 16.12 -11.91 18.35
N GLY A 31 15.47 -12.63 17.43
CA GLY A 31 14.93 -13.98 17.66
C GLY A 31 13.53 -14.03 18.25
N PHE A 32 12.81 -12.90 18.33
CA PHE A 32 11.40 -12.90 18.73
C PHE A 32 10.50 -13.30 17.58
N LYS A 33 9.50 -14.13 17.84
CA LYS A 33 8.39 -14.32 16.92
C LYS A 33 7.53 -13.07 16.96
N THR A 34 7.83 -12.13 16.07
CA THR A 34 7.30 -10.78 16.07
C THR A 34 6.06 -10.66 15.17
N VAL A 35 5.08 -9.86 15.60
CA VAL A 35 3.88 -9.56 14.83
C VAL A 35 3.54 -8.07 14.88
N PRO A 36 3.21 -7.42 13.75
CA PRO A 36 2.64 -6.08 13.74
C PRO A 36 1.16 -6.10 14.13
N PHE A 37 0.67 -4.97 14.64
CA PHE A 37 -0.74 -4.78 14.89
C PHE A 37 -1.16 -3.31 14.70
N LYS A 38 -2.21 -3.08 13.94
CA LYS A 38 -2.88 -1.78 13.81
C LYS A 38 -4.39 -2.02 13.83
N ALA A 39 -5.05 -1.60 14.90
CA ALA A 39 -6.46 -1.91 15.12
C ALA A 39 -7.36 -1.46 13.97
N GLN A 40 -7.10 -0.26 13.44
CA GLN A 40 -7.79 0.30 12.29
C GLN A 40 -6.80 1.01 11.38
N ASN A 41 -6.90 0.75 10.10
CA ASN A 41 -6.16 1.46 9.07
C ASN A 41 -7.11 2.17 8.08
N MET A 42 -6.65 3.26 7.49
CA MET A 42 -7.38 3.96 6.42
C MET A 42 -6.45 4.10 5.22
N ALA A 43 -6.64 3.28 4.20
CA ALA A 43 -5.81 3.27 3.01
C ALA A 43 -6.57 2.75 1.78
N LEU A 44 -6.19 3.20 0.59
CA LEU A 44 -6.62 2.63 -0.69
C LEU A 44 -5.72 1.47 -1.12
N ASN A 45 -4.45 1.46 -0.65
CA ASN A 45 -3.55 0.36 -0.88
C ASN A 45 -3.88 -0.79 0.08
N SER A 46 -4.20 -1.92 -0.51
CA SER A 46 -4.50 -3.15 0.21
C SER A 46 -3.81 -4.34 -0.44
N TYR A 47 -3.81 -5.43 0.26
CA TYR A 47 -3.24 -6.70 -0.15
C TYR A 47 -4.21 -7.81 0.27
N VAL A 48 -3.98 -9.01 -0.21
CA VAL A 48 -4.79 -10.18 0.14
C VAL A 48 -3.92 -11.18 0.87
N THR A 49 -4.36 -11.65 2.03
CA THR A 49 -3.67 -12.73 2.76
C THR A 49 -3.82 -14.06 2.01
N LYS A 50 -3.00 -15.06 2.35
CA LYS A 50 -3.11 -16.38 1.73
C LYS A 50 -4.46 -17.08 1.98
N TRP A 51 -5.25 -16.59 2.94
CA TRP A 51 -6.62 -17.08 3.20
C TRP A 51 -7.71 -16.28 2.48
N GLY A 52 -7.33 -15.33 1.63
CA GLY A 52 -8.30 -14.52 0.87
C GLY A 52 -8.90 -13.37 1.67
N ASP A 53 -8.24 -12.92 2.73
CA ASP A 53 -8.68 -11.77 3.53
C ASP A 53 -7.97 -10.50 3.10
N GLU A 54 -8.70 -9.40 2.98
CA GLU A 54 -8.14 -8.10 2.63
C GLU A 54 -7.49 -7.43 3.84
N ILE A 55 -6.27 -6.89 3.68
CA ILE A 55 -5.48 -6.24 4.72
C ILE A 55 -4.78 -4.99 4.18
N GLY A 56 -4.49 -4.00 5.04
CA GLY A 56 -3.74 -2.80 4.68
C GLY A 56 -2.28 -3.09 4.30
N ARG A 57 -1.77 -2.42 3.25
CA ARG A 57 -0.42 -2.66 2.72
C ARG A 57 0.69 -2.40 3.74
N ALA A 58 0.55 -1.40 4.61
CA ALA A 58 1.55 -1.11 5.63
C ALA A 58 1.75 -2.30 6.59
N GLN A 59 0.67 -3.00 6.99
CA GLN A 59 0.78 -4.16 7.87
C GLN A 59 1.37 -5.38 7.15
N VAL A 60 1.23 -5.45 5.82
CA VAL A 60 1.92 -6.45 5.00
C VAL A 60 3.43 -6.20 5.02
N ALA A 61 3.88 -4.98 4.76
CA ALA A 61 5.30 -4.62 4.83
C ALA A 61 5.90 -4.89 6.22
N GLN A 62 5.15 -4.62 7.28
CA GLN A 62 5.56 -4.92 8.66
C GLN A 62 5.64 -6.43 8.94
N ALA A 63 4.71 -7.23 8.39
CA ALA A 63 4.73 -8.69 8.49
C ALA A 63 5.92 -9.29 7.71
N GLU A 64 6.16 -8.83 6.47
CA GLU A 64 7.32 -9.19 5.66
C GLU A 64 8.64 -8.86 6.39
N ALA A 65 8.72 -7.67 7.02
CA ALA A 65 9.87 -7.28 7.85
C ALA A 65 10.07 -8.22 9.05
N ALA A 66 8.97 -8.72 9.64
CA ALA A 66 8.99 -9.69 10.71
C ALA A 66 9.23 -11.15 10.24
N GLY A 67 9.36 -11.40 8.93
CA GLY A 67 9.59 -12.71 8.34
C GLY A 67 8.39 -13.65 8.46
N ILE A 68 7.17 -13.14 8.46
CA ILE A 68 5.93 -13.91 8.58
C ILE A 68 4.92 -13.53 7.50
N ASP A 69 4.03 -14.47 7.17
CA ASP A 69 2.89 -14.18 6.29
C ASP A 69 1.91 -13.21 6.98
N PRO A 70 1.35 -12.24 6.23
CA PRO A 70 0.32 -11.36 6.77
C PRO A 70 -0.97 -12.14 7.09
N ILE A 71 -1.54 -11.86 8.26
CA ILE A 71 -2.81 -12.42 8.71
C ILE A 71 -3.78 -11.29 9.08
N VAL A 72 -5.07 -11.51 8.90
CA VAL A 72 -6.10 -10.48 9.06
C VAL A 72 -6.15 -9.88 10.47
N GLN A 73 -5.76 -10.63 11.49
CA GLN A 73 -5.68 -10.16 12.88
C GLN A 73 -4.69 -9.01 13.07
N MET A 74 -3.72 -8.83 12.17
CA MET A 74 -2.77 -7.70 12.20
C MET A 74 -3.45 -6.36 11.90
N ASN A 75 -4.56 -6.38 11.14
CA ASN A 75 -5.35 -5.19 10.80
C ASN A 75 -6.84 -5.55 10.69
N PRO A 76 -7.54 -5.75 11.81
CA PRO A 76 -8.92 -6.22 11.81
C PRO A 76 -9.92 -5.24 11.17
N VAL A 77 -9.60 -3.94 11.13
CA VAL A 77 -10.47 -2.91 10.52
C VAL A 77 -9.69 -2.14 9.47
N LEU A 78 -10.15 -2.20 8.21
CA LEU A 78 -9.61 -1.39 7.12
C LEU A 78 -10.71 -0.50 6.55
N LEU A 79 -10.46 0.80 6.48
CA LEU A 79 -11.34 1.79 5.90
C LEU A 79 -10.80 2.18 4.52
N LYS A 80 -11.62 2.01 3.47
CA LYS A 80 -11.28 2.41 2.10
C LYS A 80 -12.14 3.61 1.70
N PRO A 81 -11.59 4.83 1.61
CA PRO A 81 -12.34 6.01 1.22
C PRO A 81 -13.01 5.84 -0.15
N THR A 82 -14.34 5.98 -0.20
CA THR A 82 -15.12 5.89 -1.44
C THR A 82 -15.54 7.26 -1.96
N GLY A 83 -15.66 8.26 -1.07
CA GLY A 83 -16.03 9.63 -1.37
C GLY A 83 -15.42 10.61 -0.38
N ASN A 84 -15.88 11.86 -0.40
CA ASN A 84 -15.34 12.90 0.49
C ASN A 84 -15.67 12.66 1.98
N GLN A 85 -16.73 11.92 2.29
CA GLN A 85 -17.23 11.73 3.66
C GLN A 85 -17.65 10.29 3.94
N SER A 86 -17.30 9.34 3.08
CA SER A 86 -17.70 7.93 3.22
C SER A 86 -16.53 6.99 2.97
N SER A 87 -16.56 5.84 3.63
CA SER A 87 -15.60 4.77 3.45
C SER A 87 -16.28 3.41 3.40
N GLN A 88 -15.80 2.53 2.54
CA GLN A 88 -16.10 1.12 2.64
C GLN A 88 -15.37 0.56 3.87
N VAL A 89 -16.09 -0.08 4.76
CA VAL A 89 -15.53 -0.75 5.92
C VAL A 89 -15.26 -2.20 5.56
N VAL A 90 -14.02 -2.62 5.77
CA VAL A 90 -13.59 -4.02 5.68
C VAL A 90 -13.31 -4.48 7.11
N LEU A 91 -14.06 -5.47 7.61
CA LEU A 91 -13.91 -6.05 8.93
C LEU A 91 -13.41 -7.49 8.82
N MET A 92 -12.33 -7.81 9.49
CA MET A 92 -11.69 -9.14 9.40
C MET A 92 -11.52 -9.59 7.94
N GLY A 93 -11.03 -8.69 7.09
CA GLY A 93 -10.74 -8.95 5.69
C GLY A 93 -11.93 -9.00 4.74
N LYS A 94 -13.17 -8.81 5.23
CA LYS A 94 -14.39 -8.88 4.41
C LYS A 94 -15.12 -7.53 4.41
N PRO A 95 -15.62 -7.06 3.25
CA PRO A 95 -16.38 -5.82 3.18
C PRO A 95 -17.74 -5.99 3.88
N VAL A 96 -18.11 -5.05 4.75
CA VAL A 96 -19.35 -5.10 5.53
C VAL A 96 -20.31 -3.95 5.21
N GLY A 97 -19.90 -3.00 4.41
CA GLY A 97 -20.75 -1.90 3.95
C GLY A 97 -19.98 -0.60 3.74
N VAL A 98 -20.71 0.41 3.28
CA VAL A 98 -20.21 1.78 3.11
C VAL A 98 -20.88 2.66 4.15
N TYR A 99 -20.10 3.40 4.91
CA TYR A 99 -20.56 4.26 6.00
C TYR A 99 -20.02 5.67 5.85
N SER A 100 -20.82 6.67 6.18
CA SER A 100 -20.31 8.02 6.38
C SER A 100 -19.37 8.06 7.59
N ALA A 101 -18.45 9.03 7.65
CA ALA A 101 -17.55 9.21 8.77
C ALA A 101 -18.34 9.34 10.11
N LYS A 102 -19.47 10.04 10.09
CA LYS A 102 -20.33 10.20 11.28
C LYS A 102 -20.93 8.86 11.73
N GLU A 103 -21.50 8.09 10.81
CA GLU A 103 -22.10 6.76 11.12
C GLU A 103 -21.06 5.80 11.65
N TYR A 104 -19.88 5.76 10.99
CA TYR A 104 -18.78 4.94 11.43
C TYR A 104 -18.38 5.26 12.87
N HIS A 105 -18.05 6.52 13.18
CA HIS A 105 -17.61 6.90 14.50
C HIS A 105 -18.68 6.79 15.57
N THR A 106 -19.97 7.03 15.25
CA THR A 106 -21.02 7.01 16.28
C THR A 106 -21.63 5.64 16.56
N LYS A 107 -21.59 4.73 15.56
CA LYS A 107 -22.31 3.45 15.66
C LYS A 107 -21.40 2.24 15.45
N TYR A 108 -20.49 2.30 14.49
CA TYR A 108 -19.82 1.10 14.01
C TYR A 108 -18.46 0.84 14.69
N SER A 109 -17.69 1.89 15.02
CA SER A 109 -16.35 1.73 15.59
C SER A 109 -16.36 0.89 16.88
N LEU A 110 -17.32 1.12 17.77
CA LEU A 110 -17.45 0.33 18.99
C LEU A 110 -17.89 -1.12 18.74
N THR A 111 -18.69 -1.36 17.70
CA THR A 111 -19.06 -2.73 17.31
C THR A 111 -17.83 -3.48 16.76
N ALA A 112 -16.95 -2.79 16.04
CA ALA A 112 -15.70 -3.36 15.56
C ALA A 112 -14.70 -3.67 16.68
N LEU A 113 -14.84 -3.02 17.85
CA LEU A 113 -13.93 -3.18 18.98
C LEU A 113 -13.86 -4.62 19.49
N ASP A 114 -14.93 -5.40 19.41
CA ASP A 114 -14.91 -6.80 19.84
C ASP A 114 -14.00 -7.62 18.91
N LYS A 115 -14.01 -7.36 17.60
CA LYS A 115 -13.08 -8.01 16.65
C LYS A 115 -11.63 -7.55 16.85
N VAL A 116 -11.44 -6.30 17.26
CA VAL A 116 -10.12 -5.79 17.66
C VAL A 116 -9.59 -6.55 18.89
N LYS A 117 -10.43 -6.77 19.92
CA LYS A 117 -10.06 -7.55 21.12
C LYS A 117 -9.72 -8.99 20.76
N GLU A 118 -10.60 -9.67 20.01
CA GLU A 118 -10.37 -11.05 19.54
C GLU A 118 -9.02 -11.15 18.80
N SER A 119 -8.69 -10.16 17.99
CA SER A 119 -7.41 -10.11 17.26
C SER A 119 -6.22 -9.95 18.19
N ILE A 120 -6.32 -9.01 19.16
CA ILE A 120 -5.26 -8.82 20.17
C ILE A 120 -5.04 -10.11 20.97
N ASP A 121 -6.10 -10.77 21.46
CA ASP A 121 -6.01 -11.99 22.25
C ASP A 121 -5.39 -13.14 21.43
N PHE A 122 -5.73 -13.24 20.16
CA PHE A 122 -5.13 -14.21 19.24
C PHE A 122 -3.62 -13.94 19.07
N LEU A 123 -3.24 -12.70 18.77
CA LEU A 123 -1.83 -12.35 18.56
C LEU A 123 -1.02 -12.49 19.86
N ASP A 124 -1.56 -12.09 21.00
CA ASP A 124 -0.93 -12.22 22.30
C ASP A 124 -0.63 -13.68 22.69
N SER A 125 -1.45 -14.60 22.21
CA SER A 125 -1.32 -16.04 22.49
C SER A 125 -0.36 -16.76 21.54
N ASN A 126 -0.09 -16.21 20.35
CA ASN A 126 0.62 -16.89 19.28
C ASN A 126 2.00 -16.34 18.95
N PHE A 127 2.36 -15.17 19.52
CA PHE A 127 3.60 -14.46 19.22
C PHE A 127 4.34 -14.07 20.51
N ASP A 128 5.64 -13.74 20.37
CA ASP A 128 6.48 -13.34 21.51
C ASP A 128 6.53 -11.82 21.66
N MET A 129 6.40 -11.08 20.53
CA MET A 129 6.49 -9.63 20.48
C MET A 129 5.40 -9.07 19.58
N MET A 130 4.65 -8.07 20.06
CA MET A 130 3.65 -7.34 19.29
C MET A 130 4.07 -5.88 19.15
N VAL A 131 4.29 -5.42 17.92
CA VAL A 131 4.56 -4.03 17.57
C VAL A 131 3.27 -3.38 17.13
N ILE A 132 2.77 -2.45 17.95
CA ILE A 132 1.46 -1.82 17.80
C ILE A 132 1.62 -0.42 17.18
N GLU A 133 0.87 -0.16 16.12
CA GLU A 133 0.83 1.14 15.46
C GLU A 133 -0.49 1.87 15.79
N GLY A 134 -0.40 3.11 16.27
CA GLY A 134 -1.54 4.02 16.38
C GLY A 134 -1.87 4.72 15.06
N ALA A 135 -2.97 5.44 15.00
CA ALA A 135 -3.37 6.22 13.83
C ALA A 135 -3.57 7.70 14.17
N GLY A 136 -3.14 8.60 13.29
CA GLY A 136 -3.22 10.05 13.54
C GLY A 136 -2.48 10.46 14.79
N SER A 137 -3.18 11.19 15.68
CA SER A 137 -2.70 11.64 16.99
C SER A 137 -3.63 11.17 18.12
N PRO A 138 -3.10 10.81 19.31
CA PRO A 138 -3.91 10.50 20.47
C PRO A 138 -4.59 11.75 21.09
N ALA A 139 -4.22 12.94 20.62
CA ALA A 139 -4.74 14.22 21.09
C ALA A 139 -6.00 14.71 20.36
N GLU A 140 -6.60 13.88 19.49
CA GLU A 140 -7.85 14.18 18.80
C GLU A 140 -9.04 14.10 19.79
N VAL A 141 -9.19 15.13 20.62
CA VAL A 141 -10.16 15.17 21.75
C VAL A 141 -11.62 14.98 21.30
N ASN A 142 -11.94 15.43 20.09
CA ASN A 142 -13.26 15.27 19.46
C ASN A 142 -13.59 13.83 19.06
N LEU A 143 -12.59 12.97 18.89
CA LEU A 143 -12.75 11.56 18.49
C LEU A 143 -12.49 10.59 19.65
N LYS A 144 -11.98 11.08 20.81
CA LYS A 144 -11.49 10.27 21.93
C LYS A 144 -12.51 9.26 22.47
N ALA A 145 -13.79 9.63 22.53
CA ALA A 145 -14.84 8.75 23.05
C ALA A 145 -15.02 7.46 22.23
N ASN A 146 -14.76 7.54 20.93
CA ASN A 146 -14.92 6.44 19.96
C ASN A 146 -13.59 5.98 19.36
N ASP A 147 -12.47 6.40 19.96
CA ASP A 147 -11.14 5.94 19.56
C ASP A 147 -11.00 4.43 19.77
N ILE A 148 -10.56 3.74 18.72
CA ILE A 148 -10.23 2.32 18.76
C ILE A 148 -8.78 2.04 18.28
N VAL A 149 -7.94 3.08 18.21
CA VAL A 149 -6.61 2.96 17.58
C VAL A 149 -5.45 3.46 18.44
N ASN A 150 -5.68 4.39 19.37
CA ASN A 150 -4.61 5.02 20.13
C ASN A 150 -4.69 4.64 21.63
N MET A 151 -5.10 5.55 22.51
CA MET A 151 -5.02 5.34 23.95
C MET A 151 -5.95 4.23 24.48
N ARG A 152 -7.05 3.94 23.81
CA ARG A 152 -7.88 2.77 24.14
C ARG A 152 -7.11 1.48 23.96
N ILE A 153 -6.38 1.33 22.83
CA ILE A 153 -5.56 0.14 22.58
C ILE A 153 -4.38 0.08 23.56
N ALA A 154 -3.71 1.21 23.82
CA ALA A 154 -2.64 1.27 24.80
C ALA A 154 -3.09 0.79 26.18
N LYS A 155 -4.26 1.25 26.67
CA LYS A 155 -4.86 0.81 27.95
C LYS A 155 -5.22 -0.68 27.94
N MET A 156 -5.85 -1.16 26.86
CA MET A 156 -6.26 -2.57 26.72
C MET A 156 -5.06 -3.53 26.76
N THR A 157 -4.01 -3.17 26.05
CA THR A 157 -2.81 -4.00 25.87
C THR A 157 -1.78 -3.78 26.98
N LYS A 158 -1.89 -2.70 27.75
CA LYS A 158 -0.90 -2.19 28.70
C LYS A 158 0.47 -1.98 28.07
N ALA A 159 0.51 -1.72 26.76
CA ALA A 159 1.74 -1.50 26.03
C ALA A 159 2.40 -0.17 26.44
N PRO A 160 3.73 -0.15 26.68
CA PRO A 160 4.48 1.09 26.74
C PRO A 160 4.35 1.82 25.40
N VAL A 161 4.06 3.13 25.46
CA VAL A 161 3.84 3.95 24.27
C VAL A 161 5.04 4.84 24.03
N TYR A 162 5.45 4.96 22.79
CA TYR A 162 6.47 5.90 22.31
C TYR A 162 5.82 6.90 21.36
N LEU A 163 5.95 8.20 21.69
CA LEU A 163 5.36 9.28 20.92
C LEU A 163 6.36 9.76 19.85
N ILE A 164 5.97 9.71 18.58
CA ILE A 164 6.80 10.13 17.45
C ILE A 164 6.40 11.54 17.01
N ALA A 165 7.39 12.39 16.80
CA ALA A 165 7.22 13.72 16.22
C ALA A 165 8.13 13.94 15.02
N ASP A 166 7.59 14.56 13.97
CA ASP A 166 8.31 14.94 12.77
C ASP A 166 8.93 16.33 12.95
N ILE A 167 10.26 16.40 12.96
CA ILE A 167 10.99 17.66 13.18
C ILE A 167 11.18 18.47 11.89
N ASP A 168 11.04 17.86 10.73
CA ASP A 168 11.31 18.49 9.44
C ASP A 168 10.30 19.60 9.10
N ARG A 169 9.05 19.48 9.59
CA ARG A 169 7.97 20.43 9.32
C ARG A 169 7.91 21.64 10.28
N GLY A 170 8.77 21.66 11.31
CA GLY A 170 8.70 22.66 12.37
C GLY A 170 7.54 22.42 13.36
N GLY A 171 7.58 23.08 14.52
CA GLY A 171 6.55 22.97 15.56
C GLY A 171 6.51 21.63 16.30
N ALA A 172 7.44 20.72 16.09
CA ALA A 172 7.46 19.40 16.72
C ALA A 172 7.45 19.47 18.25
N ILE A 173 8.22 20.39 18.84
CA ILE A 173 8.28 20.56 20.29
C ILE A 173 6.91 20.96 20.84
N ALA A 174 6.24 21.92 20.21
CA ALA A 174 4.89 22.34 20.60
C ALA A 174 3.88 21.20 20.46
N SER A 175 3.99 20.41 19.37
CA SER A 175 3.12 19.24 19.16
C SER A 175 3.33 18.15 20.21
N ILE A 176 4.57 17.88 20.63
CA ILE A 176 4.89 16.94 21.72
C ILE A 176 4.26 17.40 23.02
N VAL A 177 4.55 18.65 23.44
CA VAL A 177 4.03 19.21 24.71
C VAL A 177 2.52 19.28 24.67
N GLY A 178 1.92 19.78 23.58
CA GLY A 178 0.47 19.87 23.42
C GLY A 178 -0.21 18.50 23.42
N THR A 179 0.37 17.50 22.76
CA THR A 179 -0.17 16.14 22.79
C THR A 179 -0.21 15.58 24.20
N LEU A 180 0.89 15.68 24.95
CA LEU A 180 0.98 15.20 26.33
C LEU A 180 0.04 15.95 27.27
N GLU A 181 -0.15 17.26 27.07
CA GLU A 181 -1.03 18.07 27.87
C GLU A 181 -2.52 17.72 27.70
N LEU A 182 -2.92 17.34 26.49
CA LEU A 182 -4.29 16.93 26.15
C LEU A 182 -4.65 15.49 26.59
N LEU A 183 -3.66 14.70 26.97
CA LEU A 183 -3.87 13.35 27.49
C LEU A 183 -4.24 13.37 28.97
N GLU A 184 -5.09 12.44 29.39
CA GLU A 184 -5.36 12.20 30.79
C GLU A 184 -4.10 11.72 31.54
N PRO A 185 -3.97 11.94 32.85
CA PRO A 185 -2.79 11.52 33.61
C PRO A 185 -2.44 10.03 33.41
N GLU A 186 -3.44 9.15 33.45
CA GLU A 186 -3.25 7.71 33.25
C GLU A 186 -2.75 7.36 31.85
N GLU A 187 -3.13 8.14 30.84
CA GLU A 187 -2.68 8.00 29.46
C GLU A 187 -1.25 8.50 29.29
N ARG A 188 -0.91 9.63 29.93
CA ARG A 188 0.47 10.13 29.97
C ARG A 188 1.44 9.13 30.60
N ASP A 189 0.98 8.38 31.61
CA ASP A 189 1.79 7.36 32.29
C ASP A 189 2.15 6.20 31.38
N LEU A 190 1.35 5.91 30.36
CA LEU A 190 1.68 4.90 29.33
C LEU A 190 2.77 5.39 28.38
N ILE A 191 2.92 6.72 28.18
CA ILE A 191 3.99 7.28 27.34
C ILE A 191 5.32 7.10 28.08
N LYS A 192 6.20 6.26 27.55
CA LYS A 192 7.51 5.94 28.15
C LYS A 192 8.66 6.71 27.51
N GLY A 193 8.48 7.20 26.31
CA GLY A 193 9.52 7.97 25.64
C GLY A 193 9.01 8.71 24.40
N ILE A 194 9.88 9.54 23.86
CA ILE A 194 9.64 10.38 22.69
C ILE A 194 10.69 10.03 21.63
N VAL A 195 10.28 9.92 20.38
CA VAL A 195 11.16 9.75 19.22
C VAL A 195 11.03 10.98 18.33
N ILE A 196 12.14 11.63 18.08
CA ILE A 196 12.25 12.70 17.08
C ILE A 196 12.57 12.04 15.74
N ASN A 197 11.76 12.26 14.74
CA ASN A 197 11.91 11.61 13.43
C ASN A 197 12.17 12.62 12.31
N LYS A 198 12.74 12.15 11.22
CA LYS A 198 13.08 12.91 10.01
C LYS A 198 14.05 14.07 10.27
N PHE A 199 14.98 13.86 11.16
CA PHE A 199 15.97 14.88 11.49
C PHE A 199 16.96 15.12 10.34
N ARG A 200 17.21 16.38 10.03
CA ARG A 200 18.23 16.84 9.08
C ARG A 200 19.11 17.87 9.76
N GLY A 201 20.41 17.71 9.67
CA GLY A 201 21.38 18.69 10.17
C GLY A 201 22.31 18.18 11.27
N ASP A 202 22.88 19.10 12.05
CA ASP A 202 23.79 18.79 13.13
C ASP A 202 23.03 18.52 14.43
N ILE A 203 23.19 17.34 14.99
CA ILE A 203 22.55 16.91 16.24
C ILE A 203 22.87 17.85 17.42
N LYS A 204 24.08 18.44 17.45
CA LYS A 204 24.49 19.38 18.50
C LYS A 204 23.60 20.62 18.58
N LEU A 205 23.05 21.05 17.46
CA LEU A 205 22.08 22.16 17.42
C LEU A 205 20.73 21.76 17.99
N LEU A 206 20.39 20.49 17.99
CA LEU A 206 19.14 19.97 18.53
C LEU A 206 19.21 19.66 20.04
N GLU A 207 20.40 19.34 20.58
CA GLU A 207 20.59 18.94 21.99
C GLU A 207 19.87 19.86 23.01
N PRO A 208 19.92 21.21 22.92
CA PRO A 208 19.19 22.07 23.85
C PRO A 208 17.66 21.87 23.79
N ALA A 209 17.14 21.55 22.61
CA ALA A 209 15.72 21.27 22.43
C ALA A 209 15.34 19.90 23.00
N LEU A 210 16.21 18.90 22.91
CA LEU A 210 15.99 17.58 23.52
C LEU A 210 15.95 17.72 25.05
N THR A 211 16.88 18.42 25.65
CA THR A 211 16.88 18.72 27.09
C THR A 211 15.61 19.45 27.51
N PHE A 212 15.21 20.49 26.78
CA PHE A 212 13.97 21.19 27.03
C PHE A 212 12.72 20.28 27.00
N ILE A 213 12.65 19.37 26.02
CA ILE A 213 11.56 18.40 25.90
C ILE A 213 11.50 17.53 27.17
N GLU A 214 12.63 16.97 27.57
CA GLU A 214 12.72 16.07 28.74
C GLU A 214 12.34 16.81 30.04
N GLU A 215 12.89 17.98 30.25
CA GLU A 215 12.57 18.81 31.42
C GLU A 215 11.10 19.23 31.47
N LYS A 216 10.56 19.63 30.31
CA LYS A 216 9.15 20.12 30.23
C LYS A 216 8.14 19.00 30.39
N THR A 217 8.43 17.80 29.86
CA THR A 217 7.46 16.71 29.76
C THR A 217 7.67 15.60 30.80
N GLY A 218 8.86 15.53 31.39
CA GLY A 218 9.27 14.42 32.26
C GLY A 218 9.40 13.08 31.50
N LYS A 219 9.47 13.12 30.15
CA LYS A 219 9.60 11.92 29.31
C LYS A 219 10.95 11.94 28.60
N LYS A 220 11.64 10.80 28.57
CA LYS A 220 12.92 10.63 27.92
C LYS A 220 12.78 10.73 26.39
N VAL A 221 13.69 11.44 25.73
CA VAL A 221 13.87 11.34 24.28
C VAL A 221 14.73 10.10 24.02
N VAL A 222 14.12 9.05 23.48
CA VAL A 222 14.76 7.74 23.29
C VAL A 222 15.46 7.59 21.95
N GLY A 223 15.38 8.60 21.09
CA GLY A 223 16.08 8.59 19.83
C GLY A 223 15.75 9.77 18.93
N VAL A 224 16.71 10.06 18.06
CA VAL A 224 16.60 11.05 16.98
C VAL A 224 16.92 10.33 15.68
N ILE A 225 15.89 10.01 14.91
CA ILE A 225 16.03 9.27 13.67
C ILE A 225 16.28 10.25 12.51
N PRO A 226 17.32 10.05 11.72
CA PRO A 226 17.59 10.89 10.56
C PRO A 226 16.49 10.77 9.50
N ALA A 227 16.39 11.78 8.64
CA ALA A 227 15.58 11.66 7.43
C ALA A 227 16.25 10.62 6.50
N ILE A 228 15.57 9.50 6.29
CA ILE A 228 16.07 8.40 5.49
C ILE A 228 15.61 8.59 4.05
N GLU A 229 16.55 8.68 3.13
CA GLU A 229 16.27 8.76 1.69
C GLU A 229 16.31 7.37 1.05
N ASN A 230 15.56 7.17 -0.02
CA ASN A 230 15.53 5.91 -0.80
C ASN A 230 15.26 4.69 0.09
N LEU A 231 14.19 4.75 0.85
CA LEU A 231 13.79 3.67 1.77
C LEU A 231 13.48 2.36 1.05
N ASP A 232 12.96 2.43 -0.18
CA ASP A 232 12.56 1.30 -1.01
C ASP A 232 11.61 0.33 -0.27
N ILE A 233 10.71 0.90 0.52
CA ILE A 233 9.68 0.20 1.30
C ILE A 233 8.32 0.66 0.82
N ASP A 234 7.37 -0.26 0.76
CA ASP A 234 6.01 0.00 0.31
C ASP A 234 5.38 1.15 1.10
N GLU A 235 4.88 2.13 0.40
CA GLU A 235 4.24 3.30 0.98
C GLU A 235 2.74 3.08 1.11
N GLU A 236 2.16 3.58 2.20
CA GLU A 236 0.75 3.42 2.52
C GLU A 236 -0.14 4.41 1.78
N ASP A 237 0.28 5.67 1.70
CA ASP A 237 -0.53 6.78 1.22
C ASP A 237 -0.12 7.26 -0.17
N SER A 238 -1.12 7.58 -1.01
CA SER A 238 -0.91 8.20 -2.34
C SER A 238 -0.27 9.59 -2.29
N VAL A 239 -0.20 10.24 -1.12
CA VAL A 239 0.57 11.48 -0.90
C VAL A 239 2.06 11.28 -1.23
N ALA A 240 2.57 10.08 -1.05
CA ALA A 240 3.93 9.71 -1.42
C ALA A 240 4.18 9.76 -2.95
N LEU A 241 3.14 9.63 -3.76
CA LEU A 241 3.25 9.73 -5.22
C LEU A 241 3.67 11.13 -5.68
N GLU A 242 3.41 12.18 -4.89
CA GLU A 242 3.89 13.53 -5.21
C GLU A 242 5.42 13.61 -5.27
N ASN A 243 6.11 12.82 -4.45
CA ASN A 243 7.57 12.75 -4.45
C ASN A 243 8.13 11.87 -5.59
N LYS A 244 7.34 10.93 -6.12
CA LYS A 244 7.73 10.03 -7.23
C LYS A 244 7.61 10.68 -8.63
N ARG A 245 7.11 11.91 -8.72
CA ARG A 245 6.95 12.63 -10.01
C ARG A 245 8.27 13.00 -10.70
N ASN A 246 9.40 13.01 -10.00
CA ASN A 246 10.69 13.54 -10.46
C ASN A 246 11.82 12.50 -10.52
N SER A 247 11.55 11.23 -10.80
CA SER A 247 12.62 10.28 -11.13
C SER A 247 13.29 10.74 -12.43
N GLY A 248 14.59 11.00 -12.40
CA GLY A 248 15.36 11.44 -13.57
C GLY A 248 15.13 10.51 -14.77
N ALA A 249 15.16 11.06 -15.98
CA ALA A 249 14.92 10.30 -17.21
C ALA A 249 15.97 9.19 -17.35
N LYS A 250 15.52 7.93 -17.38
CA LYS A 250 16.29 6.74 -17.72
C LYS A 250 15.97 6.29 -19.14
N GLU A 251 16.57 5.18 -19.58
CA GLU A 251 16.42 4.67 -20.95
C GLU A 251 14.97 4.35 -21.32
N ILE A 252 14.22 3.74 -20.40
CA ILE A 252 12.81 3.39 -20.56
C ILE A 252 11.96 4.28 -19.66
N GLN A 253 10.95 4.90 -20.24
CA GLN A 253 10.04 5.78 -19.52
C GLN A 253 8.65 5.16 -19.45
N VAL A 254 8.21 4.85 -18.23
CA VAL A 254 6.88 4.33 -17.92
C VAL A 254 6.05 5.42 -17.29
N VAL A 255 4.85 5.63 -17.81
CA VAL A 255 3.85 6.52 -17.22
C VAL A 255 2.74 5.68 -16.59
N VAL A 256 2.46 5.94 -15.32
CA VAL A 256 1.29 5.40 -14.60
C VAL A 256 0.28 6.53 -14.43
N MET A 257 -0.96 6.32 -14.86
CA MET A 257 -2.01 7.34 -14.72
C MET A 257 -2.43 7.48 -13.26
N GLN A 258 -2.23 8.66 -12.67
CA GLN A 258 -2.66 8.96 -11.30
C GLN A 258 -4.11 9.45 -11.30
N THR A 259 -5.03 8.53 -11.12
CA THR A 259 -6.46 8.84 -10.99
C THR A 259 -6.83 9.18 -9.55
N PRO A 260 -7.95 9.90 -9.28
CA PRO A 260 -8.37 10.29 -7.93
C PRO A 260 -8.63 9.12 -6.96
N LYS A 261 -8.96 7.96 -7.50
CA LYS A 261 -9.24 6.73 -6.72
C LYS A 261 -8.24 5.61 -7.01
N ILE A 262 -7.03 5.99 -7.45
CA ILE A 262 -5.94 5.03 -7.64
C ILE A 262 -5.78 4.14 -6.40
N SER A 263 -5.66 2.85 -6.62
CA SER A 263 -5.41 1.86 -5.57
C SER A 263 -4.29 0.93 -5.98
N ASN A 264 -3.61 0.36 -4.98
CA ASN A 264 -2.53 -0.62 -5.17
C ASN A 264 -1.41 -0.11 -6.08
N PHE A 265 -1.06 1.16 -5.96
CA PHE A 265 -0.01 1.79 -6.77
C PHE A 265 1.39 1.19 -6.52
N THR A 266 1.56 0.43 -5.44
CA THR A 266 2.78 -0.35 -5.16
C THR A 266 3.04 -1.46 -6.17
N ASP A 267 2.05 -1.85 -6.99
CA ASP A 267 2.23 -2.79 -8.12
C ASP A 267 3.33 -2.36 -9.11
N PHE A 268 3.71 -1.08 -9.09
CA PHE A 268 4.68 -0.51 -10.03
C PHE A 268 6.04 -0.19 -9.39
N ASP A 269 6.21 -0.48 -8.10
CA ASP A 269 7.47 -0.20 -7.39
C ASP A 269 8.62 -1.05 -7.95
N ALA A 270 8.35 -2.31 -8.28
CA ALA A 270 9.34 -3.20 -8.90
C ALA A 270 9.89 -2.64 -10.24
N LEU A 271 9.06 -1.95 -11.03
CA LEU A 271 9.51 -1.27 -12.26
C LEU A 271 10.40 -0.07 -11.94
N ASN A 272 10.09 0.68 -10.87
CA ASN A 272 10.87 1.87 -10.49
C ASN A 272 12.27 1.52 -9.96
N TYR A 273 12.45 0.33 -9.40
CA TYR A 273 13.74 -0.15 -8.91
C TYR A 273 14.65 -0.69 -10.01
N GLU A 274 14.13 -0.95 -11.19
CA GLU A 274 14.96 -1.35 -12.34
C GLU A 274 15.96 -0.25 -12.72
N PRO A 275 17.23 -0.59 -12.99
CA PRO A 275 18.28 0.41 -13.22
C PRO A 275 18.05 1.25 -14.47
N ASP A 276 17.36 0.71 -15.46
CA ASP A 276 17.13 1.29 -16.78
C ASP A 276 15.72 1.87 -16.98
N VAL A 277 14.85 1.80 -15.95
CA VAL A 277 13.44 2.26 -16.01
C VAL A 277 13.22 3.46 -15.10
N SER A 278 12.53 4.47 -15.61
CA SER A 278 11.94 5.56 -14.81
C SER A 278 10.42 5.44 -14.84
N VAL A 279 9.79 5.44 -13.67
CA VAL A 279 8.34 5.43 -13.51
C VAL A 279 7.87 6.82 -13.08
N ARG A 280 6.91 7.39 -13.80
CA ARG A 280 6.32 8.68 -13.49
C ARG A 280 4.81 8.55 -13.35
N PHE A 281 4.28 9.04 -12.25
CA PHE A 281 2.84 9.14 -12.04
C PHE A 281 2.35 10.46 -12.64
N VAL A 282 1.32 10.39 -13.49
CA VAL A 282 0.74 11.52 -14.22
C VAL A 282 -0.68 11.74 -13.74
N GLY A 283 -0.91 12.89 -13.14
CA GLY A 283 -2.18 13.30 -12.57
C GLY A 283 -2.58 14.72 -12.96
N PRO A 284 -3.47 15.37 -12.19
CA PRO A 284 -4.01 16.70 -12.52
C PRO A 284 -2.91 17.73 -12.76
N GLY A 285 -2.97 18.38 -13.94
CA GLY A 285 -2.02 19.42 -14.34
C GLY A 285 -0.71 18.93 -14.95
N ASP A 286 -0.49 17.62 -15.02
CA ASP A 286 0.66 17.01 -15.68
C ASP A 286 0.38 16.76 -17.17
N VAL A 287 1.43 16.42 -17.91
CA VAL A 287 1.38 16.02 -19.32
C VAL A 287 1.88 14.58 -19.45
N ILE A 288 1.18 13.73 -20.21
CA ILE A 288 1.63 12.35 -20.48
C ILE A 288 2.98 12.36 -21.22
N GLY A 289 3.11 13.18 -22.24
CA GLY A 289 4.32 13.24 -23.05
C GLY A 289 4.44 12.06 -24.03
N ASN A 290 5.66 11.55 -24.22
CA ASN A 290 5.92 10.43 -25.12
C ASN A 290 6.58 9.27 -24.34
N PRO A 291 5.83 8.55 -23.50
CA PRO A 291 6.36 7.42 -22.76
C PRO A 291 6.57 6.19 -23.66
N ASP A 292 7.40 5.27 -23.19
CA ASP A 292 7.60 3.97 -23.83
C ASP A 292 6.49 2.97 -23.46
N LEU A 293 5.82 3.19 -22.31
CA LEU A 293 4.69 2.41 -21.82
C LEU A 293 3.74 3.30 -21.02
N ILE A 294 2.43 3.13 -21.22
CA ILE A 294 1.37 3.70 -20.37
C ILE A 294 0.76 2.59 -19.53
N ILE A 295 0.59 2.84 -18.23
CA ILE A 295 -0.10 1.93 -17.32
C ILE A 295 -1.35 2.60 -16.75
N LEU A 296 -2.48 1.91 -16.89
CA LEU A 296 -3.72 2.21 -16.18
C LEU A 296 -3.76 1.37 -14.91
N PRO A 297 -3.70 1.99 -13.73
CA PRO A 297 -3.59 1.27 -12.46
C PRO A 297 -4.93 0.73 -11.97
N GLY A 298 -4.89 0.01 -10.85
CA GLY A 298 -6.06 -0.34 -10.06
C GLY A 298 -6.81 0.89 -9.57
N SER A 299 -8.11 0.77 -9.42
CA SER A 299 -8.99 1.83 -8.94
C SER A 299 -9.97 1.30 -7.88
N LYS A 300 -10.25 2.13 -6.87
CA LYS A 300 -11.32 1.84 -5.91
C LYS A 300 -12.71 2.17 -6.47
N ASN A 301 -12.78 3.01 -7.50
CA ASN A 301 -14.00 3.33 -8.22
C ASN A 301 -13.66 3.57 -9.69
N THR A 302 -13.78 2.52 -10.48
CA THR A 302 -13.37 2.49 -11.89
C THR A 302 -14.18 3.45 -12.74
N LEU A 303 -15.49 3.54 -12.47
CA LEU A 303 -16.39 4.41 -13.24
C LEU A 303 -16.06 5.89 -13.01
N ALA A 304 -15.80 6.26 -11.76
CA ALA A 304 -15.40 7.64 -11.42
C ALA A 304 -14.04 8.01 -12.01
N ASP A 305 -13.06 7.10 -11.94
CA ASP A 305 -11.73 7.34 -12.49
C ASP A 305 -11.74 7.39 -14.02
N LEU A 306 -12.53 6.56 -14.69
CA LEU A 306 -12.71 6.64 -16.14
C LEU A 306 -13.39 7.96 -16.56
N THR A 307 -14.39 8.41 -15.80
CA THR A 307 -15.03 9.72 -15.99
C THR A 307 -14.00 10.86 -15.83
N TYR A 308 -13.14 10.75 -14.84
CA TYR A 308 -12.05 11.71 -14.64
C TYR A 308 -11.08 11.73 -15.85
N LEU A 309 -10.62 10.58 -16.33
CA LEU A 309 -9.73 10.49 -17.49
C LEU A 309 -10.33 11.15 -18.73
N ARG A 310 -11.64 11.01 -18.93
CA ARG A 310 -12.36 11.67 -20.04
C ARG A 310 -12.45 13.18 -19.86
N ASN A 311 -12.89 13.62 -18.69
CA ASN A 311 -13.10 15.05 -18.43
C ASN A 311 -11.79 15.86 -18.42
N SER A 312 -10.68 15.23 -18.09
CA SER A 312 -9.34 15.83 -18.11
C SER A 312 -8.66 15.81 -19.47
N GLY A 313 -9.23 15.10 -20.46
CA GLY A 313 -8.63 14.92 -21.80
C GLY A 313 -7.57 13.82 -21.87
N PHE A 314 -7.22 13.18 -20.75
CA PHE A 314 -6.24 12.10 -20.74
C PHE A 314 -6.71 10.88 -21.55
N ALA A 315 -8.01 10.59 -21.56
CA ALA A 315 -8.55 9.48 -22.36
C ALA A 315 -8.23 9.63 -23.85
N ASP A 316 -8.39 10.82 -24.42
CA ASP A 316 -8.09 11.09 -25.83
C ASP A 316 -6.58 11.08 -26.11
N GLU A 317 -5.77 11.57 -25.16
CA GLU A 317 -4.31 11.54 -25.28
C GLU A 317 -3.78 10.11 -25.23
N ILE A 318 -4.30 9.26 -24.32
CA ILE A 318 -3.96 7.83 -24.23
C ILE A 318 -4.32 7.10 -25.55
N LYS A 319 -5.53 7.30 -26.07
CA LYS A 319 -5.97 6.71 -27.34
C LYS A 319 -5.04 7.11 -28.48
N LYS A 320 -4.75 8.41 -28.60
CA LYS A 320 -3.83 8.93 -29.62
C LYS A 320 -2.44 8.30 -29.54
N LEU A 321 -1.88 8.17 -28.33
CA LEU A 321 -0.57 7.54 -28.12
C LEU A 321 -0.61 6.05 -28.44
N ALA A 322 -1.67 5.34 -28.08
CA ALA A 322 -1.88 3.93 -28.43
C ALA A 322 -1.98 3.74 -29.96
N ASP A 323 -2.72 4.60 -30.67
CA ASP A 323 -2.80 4.60 -32.14
C ASP A 323 -1.45 4.88 -32.82
N GLN A 324 -0.57 5.64 -32.15
CA GLN A 324 0.81 5.87 -32.58
C GLN A 324 1.74 4.69 -32.22
N GLY A 325 1.19 3.66 -31.58
CA GLY A 325 1.88 2.43 -31.23
C GLY A 325 2.48 2.42 -29.83
N THR A 326 2.23 3.38 -28.94
CA THR A 326 2.64 3.27 -27.53
C THR A 326 1.86 2.17 -26.85
N PRO A 327 2.53 1.13 -26.27
CA PRO A 327 1.83 0.06 -25.59
C PRO A 327 1.13 0.56 -24.31
N VAL A 328 0.03 -0.12 -23.98
CA VAL A 328 -0.79 0.20 -22.79
C VAL A 328 -1.03 -1.08 -22.00
N ILE A 329 -0.79 -1.02 -20.69
CA ILE A 329 -1.10 -2.13 -19.78
C ILE A 329 -2.12 -1.66 -18.74
N GLY A 330 -3.20 -2.41 -18.56
CA GLY A 330 -4.21 -2.16 -17.54
C GLY A 330 -4.18 -3.22 -16.43
N VAL A 331 -4.14 -2.78 -15.17
CA VAL A 331 -4.20 -3.66 -14.00
C VAL A 331 -5.51 -3.43 -13.26
N CYS A 332 -6.27 -4.48 -12.98
CA CYS A 332 -7.51 -4.46 -12.22
C CYS A 332 -8.54 -3.44 -12.78
N GLY A 333 -8.78 -2.31 -12.10
CA GLY A 333 -9.62 -1.22 -12.64
C GLY A 333 -9.13 -0.70 -13.99
N GLY A 334 -7.80 -0.61 -14.17
CA GLY A 334 -7.20 -0.26 -15.45
C GLY A 334 -7.52 -1.26 -16.56
N ASN A 335 -7.51 -2.56 -16.25
CA ASN A 335 -7.93 -3.62 -17.17
C ASN A 335 -9.39 -3.41 -17.63
N GLN A 336 -10.28 -3.04 -16.71
CA GLN A 336 -11.69 -2.74 -17.01
C GLN A 336 -11.83 -1.51 -17.94
N MET A 337 -11.02 -0.47 -17.71
CA MET A 337 -11.05 0.77 -18.50
C MET A 337 -10.61 0.59 -19.95
N LEU A 338 -9.78 -0.42 -20.26
CA LEU A 338 -9.29 -0.69 -21.62
C LEU A 338 -10.39 -1.09 -22.60
N GLY A 339 -11.44 -1.74 -22.11
CA GLY A 339 -12.54 -2.29 -22.90
C GLY A 339 -13.44 -1.24 -23.56
N LYS A 340 -14.46 -1.71 -24.27
CA LYS A 340 -15.48 -0.85 -24.91
C LYS A 340 -16.49 -0.32 -23.92
N THR A 341 -16.94 -1.14 -22.98
CA THR A 341 -18.04 -0.81 -22.08
C THR A 341 -17.83 -1.46 -20.72
N ILE A 342 -18.17 -0.71 -19.66
CA ILE A 342 -18.29 -1.22 -18.31
C ILE A 342 -19.77 -1.10 -17.88
N TYR A 343 -20.34 -2.21 -17.45
CA TYR A 343 -21.71 -2.31 -16.93
C TYR A 343 -21.68 -2.47 -15.41
N ASP A 344 -22.45 -1.65 -14.69
CA ASP A 344 -22.65 -1.76 -13.24
C ASP A 344 -24.14 -1.91 -12.88
N PRO A 345 -24.76 -3.06 -13.22
CA PRO A 345 -26.19 -3.28 -13.04
C PRO A 345 -26.63 -3.32 -11.56
N HIS A 346 -25.67 -3.41 -10.65
CA HIS A 346 -25.90 -3.48 -9.21
C HIS A 346 -25.51 -2.20 -8.46
N HIS A 347 -25.11 -1.14 -9.18
CA HIS A 347 -24.68 0.14 -8.60
C HIS A 347 -23.58 0.01 -7.55
N MET A 348 -22.60 -0.86 -7.82
CA MET A 348 -21.52 -1.16 -6.89
C MET A 348 -20.54 0.01 -6.74
N GLU A 349 -20.42 0.85 -7.78
CA GLU A 349 -19.51 1.99 -7.82
C GLU A 349 -20.20 3.36 -7.98
N GLY A 350 -21.55 3.41 -7.92
CA GLY A 350 -22.31 4.65 -7.99
C GLY A 350 -23.60 4.52 -8.80
N ASP A 351 -24.15 5.65 -9.26
CA ASP A 351 -25.46 5.69 -9.94
C ASP A 351 -25.36 5.45 -11.46
N ILE A 352 -24.17 5.19 -11.99
CA ILE A 352 -23.94 4.96 -13.43
C ILE A 352 -24.06 3.46 -13.71
N GLU A 353 -25.08 3.08 -14.48
CA GLU A 353 -25.29 1.67 -14.87
C GLU A 353 -24.39 1.22 -16.02
N GLU A 354 -23.99 2.14 -16.90
CA GLU A 354 -23.16 1.85 -18.07
C GLU A 354 -22.27 3.04 -18.40
N ILE A 355 -21.00 2.77 -18.69
CA ILE A 355 -20.05 3.76 -19.18
C ILE A 355 -19.21 3.16 -20.32
N GLU A 356 -18.97 3.94 -21.36
CA GLU A 356 -18.04 3.54 -22.39
C GLU A 356 -16.61 3.53 -21.82
N GLY A 357 -15.82 2.50 -22.12
CA GLY A 357 -14.40 2.40 -21.82
C GLY A 357 -13.52 3.21 -22.77
N LEU A 358 -12.22 2.97 -22.73
CA LEU A 358 -11.28 3.60 -23.66
C LEU A 358 -11.38 3.00 -25.07
N GLY A 359 -11.93 1.79 -25.21
CA GLY A 359 -12.10 1.14 -26.51
C GLY A 359 -10.79 0.71 -27.16
N LEU A 360 -9.72 0.53 -26.37
CA LEU A 360 -8.42 0.06 -26.82
C LEU A 360 -8.42 -1.44 -27.09
N VAL A 361 -9.34 -2.17 -26.47
CA VAL A 361 -9.52 -3.61 -26.62
C VAL A 361 -11.01 -3.93 -26.85
N ASP A 362 -11.29 -4.89 -27.72
CA ASP A 362 -12.64 -5.41 -27.94
C ASP A 362 -13.06 -6.34 -26.80
N SER A 363 -13.32 -5.75 -25.63
CA SER A 363 -13.80 -6.42 -24.43
C SER A 363 -14.88 -5.60 -23.74
N SER A 364 -15.66 -6.23 -22.87
CA SER A 364 -16.60 -5.58 -21.98
C SER A 364 -16.46 -6.11 -20.57
N THR A 365 -16.72 -5.26 -19.59
CA THR A 365 -16.70 -5.61 -18.17
C THR A 365 -18.09 -5.51 -17.58
N THR A 366 -18.48 -6.48 -16.75
CA THR A 366 -19.68 -6.43 -15.91
C THR A 366 -19.28 -6.47 -14.44
N MET A 367 -19.68 -5.46 -13.68
CA MET A 367 -19.48 -5.45 -12.23
C MET A 367 -20.37 -6.49 -11.56
N LYS A 368 -19.80 -7.23 -10.61
CA LYS A 368 -20.47 -8.29 -9.84
C LYS A 368 -20.78 -7.78 -8.43
N ASP A 369 -21.74 -8.39 -7.77
CA ASP A 369 -22.09 -8.15 -6.38
C ASP A 369 -21.13 -8.81 -5.38
N GLN A 370 -20.32 -9.77 -5.84
CA GLN A 370 -19.33 -10.47 -5.03
C GLN A 370 -17.90 -10.01 -5.38
N LYS A 371 -17.13 -9.80 -4.33
CA LYS A 371 -15.70 -9.42 -4.45
C LYS A 371 -14.84 -10.68 -4.50
N THR A 372 -13.99 -10.77 -5.52
CA THR A 372 -12.93 -11.77 -5.63
C THR A 372 -11.71 -11.29 -4.88
N THR A 373 -11.22 -12.06 -3.89
CA THR A 373 -10.02 -11.74 -3.10
C THR A 373 -9.23 -13.02 -2.87
N HIS A 374 -8.12 -13.18 -3.59
CA HIS A 374 -7.26 -14.38 -3.49
C HIS A 374 -5.79 -14.04 -3.70
N GLN A 375 -4.91 -14.70 -2.95
CA GLN A 375 -3.55 -14.91 -3.41
C GLN A 375 -3.60 -15.88 -4.59
N VAL A 376 -2.81 -15.64 -5.64
CA VAL A 376 -2.82 -16.48 -6.82
C VAL A 376 -1.42 -16.95 -7.22
N GLU A 377 -1.37 -18.20 -7.68
CA GLU A 377 -0.31 -18.71 -8.52
C GLU A 377 -0.85 -18.82 -9.94
N PHE A 378 -0.10 -18.38 -10.93
CA PHE A 378 -0.54 -18.40 -12.31
C PHE A 378 0.57 -18.74 -13.29
N ASN A 379 0.18 -19.26 -14.46
CA ASN A 379 1.04 -19.50 -15.59
C ASN A 379 0.74 -18.52 -16.71
N VAL A 380 1.74 -18.17 -17.47
CA VAL A 380 1.63 -17.40 -18.73
C VAL A 380 2.04 -18.30 -19.88
N SER A 381 1.16 -18.46 -20.86
CA SER A 381 1.42 -19.33 -22.02
C SER A 381 1.37 -18.54 -23.31
N ASN A 382 2.52 -18.47 -24.01
CA ASN A 382 2.65 -17.85 -25.32
C ASN A 382 2.08 -16.40 -25.39
N LEU A 383 2.30 -15.61 -24.35
CA LEU A 383 1.97 -14.19 -24.37
C LEU A 383 2.84 -13.50 -25.42
N GLN A 384 2.21 -13.02 -26.47
CA GLN A 384 2.85 -12.16 -27.45
C GLN A 384 2.68 -10.71 -27.02
N PHE A 385 3.78 -10.03 -26.69
CA PHE A 385 3.75 -8.59 -26.36
C PHE A 385 4.79 -7.88 -27.24
N LEU A 386 4.34 -6.90 -28.01
CA LEU A 386 5.13 -6.27 -29.08
C LEU A 386 5.68 -7.35 -30.02
N ASN A 387 6.99 -7.52 -30.10
CA ASN A 387 7.64 -8.48 -31.01
C ASN A 387 8.06 -9.78 -30.30
N GLY A 388 7.97 -9.83 -28.97
CA GLY A 388 8.43 -10.97 -28.18
C GLY A 388 7.32 -11.90 -27.73
N THR A 389 7.71 -13.07 -27.28
CA THR A 389 6.82 -14.09 -26.70
C THR A 389 7.35 -14.51 -25.34
N PHE A 390 6.46 -14.54 -24.35
CA PHE A 390 6.77 -14.97 -22.98
C PHE A 390 5.97 -16.23 -22.61
N THR A 391 6.66 -17.14 -21.95
CA THR A 391 6.04 -18.29 -21.26
C THR A 391 6.68 -18.38 -19.87
N GLY A 392 5.87 -18.46 -18.84
CA GLY A 392 6.32 -18.58 -17.46
C GLY A 392 5.35 -19.42 -16.64
N GLU A 393 5.87 -20.12 -15.65
CA GLU A 393 5.10 -20.98 -14.74
C GLU A 393 5.31 -20.56 -13.30
N LYS A 394 4.29 -20.80 -12.46
CA LYS A 394 4.33 -20.51 -11.00
C LYS A 394 4.65 -19.05 -10.66
N LEU A 395 4.18 -18.14 -11.48
CA LEU A 395 4.22 -16.72 -11.18
C LEU A 395 3.23 -16.44 -10.04
N VAL A 396 3.52 -15.43 -9.23
CA VAL A 396 2.73 -15.10 -8.04
C VAL A 396 2.10 -13.72 -8.15
N GLY A 397 0.95 -13.55 -7.51
CA GLY A 397 0.24 -12.28 -7.43
C GLY A 397 -0.99 -12.40 -6.54
N TYR A 398 -1.90 -11.45 -6.65
CA TYR A 398 -3.18 -11.51 -5.93
C TYR A 398 -4.31 -10.85 -6.73
N GLU A 399 -5.53 -11.31 -6.51
CA GLU A 399 -6.76 -10.74 -7.09
C GLU A 399 -7.54 -9.99 -6.01
N ILE A 400 -8.04 -8.80 -6.37
CA ILE A 400 -8.90 -8.00 -5.50
C ILE A 400 -9.84 -7.13 -6.37
N HIS A 401 -10.89 -7.71 -6.92
CA HIS A 401 -11.77 -7.04 -7.87
C HIS A 401 -13.24 -7.46 -7.74
N MET A 402 -14.13 -6.72 -8.39
CA MET A 402 -15.56 -7.01 -8.49
C MET A 402 -16.03 -7.18 -9.94
N GLY A 403 -15.23 -6.81 -10.91
CA GLY A 403 -15.57 -6.92 -12.31
C GLY A 403 -15.21 -8.29 -12.92
N ASP A 404 -15.89 -8.62 -13.99
CA ASP A 404 -15.61 -9.75 -14.87
C ASP A 404 -15.53 -9.23 -16.31
N THR A 405 -14.33 -9.37 -16.93
CA THR A 405 -14.06 -8.85 -18.26
C THR A 405 -14.05 -9.97 -19.29
N THR A 406 -14.87 -9.81 -20.32
CA THR A 406 -15.03 -10.79 -21.38
C THR A 406 -14.60 -10.21 -22.72
N PRO A 407 -13.72 -10.89 -23.50
CA PRO A 407 -13.45 -10.58 -24.89
C PRO A 407 -14.71 -10.67 -25.74
N LEU A 408 -14.88 -9.74 -26.67
CA LEU A 408 -16.01 -9.68 -27.61
C LEU A 408 -15.67 -10.29 -28.97
N VAL A 409 -14.40 -10.50 -29.25
CA VAL A 409 -13.87 -11.03 -30.51
C VAL A 409 -12.72 -12.00 -30.26
N ASP A 410 -12.51 -12.94 -31.17
CA ASP A 410 -11.48 -13.99 -31.04
C ASP A 410 -10.03 -13.47 -31.22
N THR A 411 -9.87 -12.26 -31.72
CA THR A 411 -8.55 -11.63 -31.85
C THR A 411 -7.98 -11.17 -30.51
N VAL A 412 -8.84 -10.99 -29.50
CA VAL A 412 -8.43 -10.73 -28.10
C VAL A 412 -8.15 -12.08 -27.44
N ARG A 413 -6.88 -12.34 -27.14
CA ARG A 413 -6.44 -13.64 -26.61
C ARG A 413 -6.24 -13.60 -25.11
N ARG A 414 -6.67 -14.65 -24.42
CA ARG A 414 -6.35 -14.90 -23.01
C ARG A 414 -4.93 -15.42 -22.90
N CYS A 415 -4.16 -14.93 -21.93
CA CYS A 415 -2.73 -15.25 -21.78
C CYS A 415 -2.35 -15.77 -20.42
N PHE A 416 -3.15 -15.55 -19.40
CA PHE A 416 -2.86 -15.98 -18.03
C PHE A 416 -3.81 -17.10 -17.62
N THR A 417 -3.26 -18.09 -16.92
CA THR A 417 -4.05 -19.18 -16.31
C THR A 417 -3.72 -19.24 -14.84
N ILE A 418 -4.66 -18.87 -13.99
CA ILE A 418 -4.54 -19.00 -12.55
C ILE A 418 -4.68 -20.48 -12.20
N THR A 419 -3.66 -21.03 -11.56
CA THR A 419 -3.55 -22.45 -11.20
C THR A 419 -3.84 -22.69 -9.72
N SER A 420 -3.72 -21.64 -8.88
CA SER A 420 -4.07 -21.69 -7.46
C SER A 420 -4.73 -20.38 -7.02
N ARG A 421 -5.77 -20.47 -6.19
CA ARG A 421 -6.41 -19.38 -5.46
C ARG A 421 -6.41 -19.69 -3.98
N SER A 422 -5.71 -18.91 -3.15
CA SER A 422 -5.65 -19.11 -1.71
C SER A 422 -5.34 -20.56 -1.32
N GLU A 423 -4.30 -21.16 -1.93
CA GLU A 423 -3.84 -22.55 -1.78
C GLU A 423 -4.77 -23.63 -2.38
N GLU A 424 -5.91 -23.28 -2.92
CA GLU A 424 -6.80 -24.21 -3.61
C GLU A 424 -6.45 -24.27 -5.11
N ALA A 425 -6.30 -25.48 -5.63
CA ALA A 425 -6.03 -25.70 -7.05
C ALA A 425 -7.25 -25.31 -7.91
N VAL A 426 -7.03 -24.45 -8.89
CA VAL A 426 -8.06 -23.98 -9.83
C VAL A 426 -7.54 -23.98 -11.26
N ASN A 427 -8.42 -23.74 -12.21
CA ASN A 427 -8.05 -23.51 -13.62
C ASN A 427 -8.92 -22.35 -14.14
N VAL A 428 -8.49 -21.12 -13.85
CA VAL A 428 -9.23 -19.91 -14.22
C VAL A 428 -8.41 -19.08 -15.18
N VAL A 429 -9.00 -18.68 -16.29
CA VAL A 429 -8.33 -17.81 -17.25
C VAL A 429 -8.45 -16.35 -16.85
N ASP A 430 -7.35 -15.62 -16.90
CA ASP A 430 -7.29 -14.19 -16.68
C ASP A 430 -6.49 -13.50 -17.77
N GLY A 431 -6.52 -12.19 -17.75
CA GLY A 431 -5.76 -11.33 -18.62
C GLY A 431 -6.09 -11.52 -20.10
N PHE A 432 -5.73 -10.53 -20.86
CA PHE A 432 -5.83 -10.59 -22.32
C PHE A 432 -4.73 -9.73 -22.98
N ILE A 433 -4.52 -10.01 -24.24
CA ILE A 433 -3.74 -9.18 -25.17
C ILE A 433 -4.57 -8.90 -26.42
N ASP A 434 -4.53 -7.68 -26.92
CA ASP A 434 -5.19 -7.29 -28.17
C ASP A 434 -4.56 -7.96 -29.41
N GLY A 435 -5.25 -7.91 -30.55
CA GLY A 435 -4.77 -8.51 -31.78
C GLY A 435 -3.49 -7.88 -32.36
N ASN A 436 -3.12 -6.67 -31.92
CA ASN A 436 -1.90 -5.99 -32.33
C ASN A 436 -0.73 -6.23 -31.36
N HIS A 437 -0.97 -6.97 -30.26
CA HIS A 437 0.01 -7.29 -29.23
C HIS A 437 0.59 -6.05 -28.49
N GLN A 438 -0.20 -5.00 -28.38
CA GLN A 438 0.22 -3.72 -27.78
C GLN A 438 -0.55 -3.36 -26.52
N VAL A 439 -1.78 -3.86 -26.38
CA VAL A 439 -2.64 -3.54 -25.25
C VAL A 439 -2.93 -4.80 -24.45
N MET A 440 -2.47 -4.82 -23.21
CA MET A 440 -2.63 -5.95 -22.30
C MET A 440 -3.41 -5.54 -21.06
N GLY A 441 -4.27 -6.42 -20.56
CA GLY A 441 -5.00 -6.23 -19.32
C GLY A 441 -5.00 -7.48 -18.45
N THR A 442 -4.99 -7.32 -17.13
CA THR A 442 -5.09 -8.41 -16.13
C THR A 442 -5.75 -7.93 -14.85
N TYR A 443 -6.40 -8.84 -14.13
CA TYR A 443 -6.87 -8.59 -12.76
C TYR A 443 -5.79 -8.85 -11.71
N ILE A 444 -4.70 -9.53 -12.10
CA ILE A 444 -3.63 -9.91 -11.17
C ILE A 444 -2.80 -8.69 -10.79
N HIS A 445 -2.83 -8.32 -9.52
CA HIS A 445 -1.93 -7.38 -8.89
C HIS A 445 -0.57 -8.04 -8.60
N GLY A 446 0.50 -7.25 -8.54
CA GLY A 446 1.85 -7.75 -8.30
C GLY A 446 2.44 -8.51 -9.50
N VAL A 447 1.85 -8.39 -10.70
CA VAL A 447 2.37 -9.08 -11.91
C VAL A 447 3.81 -8.67 -12.21
N PHE A 448 4.19 -7.42 -11.94
CA PHE A 448 5.55 -6.92 -12.13
C PHE A 448 6.53 -7.30 -11.00
N ASP A 449 6.06 -7.90 -9.92
CA ASP A 449 6.93 -8.41 -8.86
C ASP A 449 7.69 -9.67 -9.31
N ASN A 450 7.20 -10.33 -10.38
CA ASN A 450 7.84 -11.48 -11.01
C ASN A 450 8.98 -11.01 -11.94
N ASP A 451 10.21 -11.28 -11.54
CA ASP A 451 11.42 -10.72 -12.14
C ASP A 451 11.55 -11.01 -13.65
N GLU A 452 11.31 -12.25 -14.07
CA GLU A 452 11.41 -12.65 -15.49
C GLU A 452 10.33 -12.00 -16.34
N PHE A 453 9.08 -11.93 -15.83
CA PHE A 453 7.98 -11.27 -16.53
C PHE A 453 8.23 -9.77 -16.67
N ARG A 454 8.63 -9.12 -15.59
CA ARG A 454 8.97 -7.69 -15.57
C ARG A 454 10.09 -7.41 -16.57
N ARG A 455 11.18 -8.18 -16.53
CA ARG A 455 12.33 -7.99 -17.42
C ARG A 455 11.95 -8.25 -18.88
N PHE A 456 11.10 -9.25 -19.16
CA PHE A 456 10.58 -9.47 -20.50
C PHE A 456 9.86 -8.22 -21.04
N ILE A 457 8.91 -7.66 -20.30
CA ILE A 457 8.18 -6.45 -20.73
C ILE A 457 9.15 -5.30 -21.01
N ILE A 458 10.10 -5.05 -20.11
CA ILE A 458 11.09 -3.98 -20.28
C ILE A 458 11.97 -4.23 -21.50
N ASN A 459 12.42 -5.45 -21.74
CA ASN A 459 13.24 -5.79 -22.90
C ASN A 459 12.49 -5.58 -24.22
N GLN A 460 11.19 -5.84 -24.28
CA GLN A 460 10.39 -5.52 -25.46
C GLN A 460 10.34 -4.01 -25.74
N LEU A 461 10.30 -3.18 -24.69
CA LEU A 461 10.39 -1.72 -24.82
C LEU A 461 11.79 -1.28 -25.25
N ARG A 462 12.85 -1.93 -24.75
CA ARG A 462 14.25 -1.70 -25.18
C ARG A 462 14.45 -2.00 -26.65
N GLU A 463 14.01 -3.18 -27.11
CA GLU A 463 14.11 -3.59 -28.53
C GLU A 463 13.39 -2.60 -29.45
N ARG A 464 12.21 -2.13 -29.06
CA ARG A 464 11.47 -1.09 -29.80
C ARG A 464 12.28 0.20 -29.94
N LYS A 465 13.09 0.54 -28.94
CA LYS A 465 14.03 1.68 -28.96
C LYS A 465 15.38 1.33 -29.60
N ARG A 466 15.57 0.13 -30.12
CA ARG A 466 16.83 -0.38 -30.66
C ARG A 466 17.96 -0.42 -29.62
N LEU A 467 17.60 -0.66 -28.35
CA LEU A 467 18.53 -0.92 -27.27
C LEU A 467 18.69 -2.43 -27.08
N GLU A 468 19.87 -2.88 -26.69
CA GLU A 468 20.11 -4.29 -26.39
C GLU A 468 19.27 -4.74 -25.18
N PRO A 469 18.66 -5.94 -25.23
CA PRO A 469 18.04 -6.54 -24.05
C PRO A 469 19.04 -6.70 -22.90
N LEU A 470 18.55 -6.66 -21.67
CA LEU A 470 19.33 -6.92 -20.47
C LEU A 470 18.87 -8.24 -19.82
N ASP A 471 19.81 -8.93 -19.18
CA ASP A 471 19.47 -10.05 -18.31
C ASP A 471 18.70 -9.55 -17.06
N VAL A 472 18.11 -10.47 -16.28
CA VAL A 472 17.56 -10.15 -14.97
C VAL A 472 18.71 -9.72 -14.07
N VAL A 473 18.73 -8.43 -13.73
CA VAL A 473 19.79 -7.81 -12.88
C VAL A 473 19.24 -7.35 -11.53
N PHE A 474 17.93 -7.47 -11.35
CA PHE A 474 17.22 -7.01 -10.16
C PHE A 474 16.22 -8.07 -9.69
N HIS A 475 16.36 -8.48 -8.42
CA HIS A 475 15.47 -9.44 -7.77
C HIS A 475 14.63 -8.73 -6.71
N TYR A 476 13.33 -8.56 -6.99
CA TYR A 476 12.45 -7.69 -6.22
C TYR A 476 12.33 -8.08 -4.75
N PHE A 477 12.08 -9.36 -4.46
CA PHE A 477 11.91 -9.81 -3.07
C PHE A 477 13.22 -9.76 -2.27
N GLU A 478 14.37 -10.00 -2.90
CA GLU A 478 15.68 -9.85 -2.27
C GLU A 478 15.97 -8.38 -1.94
N HIS A 479 15.64 -7.48 -2.88
CA HIS A 479 15.78 -6.05 -2.71
C HIS A 479 14.93 -5.54 -1.53
N LYS A 480 13.66 -5.92 -1.46
CA LYS A 480 12.78 -5.58 -0.32
C LYS A 480 13.36 -6.07 1.01
N ASN A 481 13.84 -7.32 1.04
CA ASN A 481 14.45 -7.87 2.24
C ASN A 481 15.71 -7.12 2.67
N ALA A 482 16.54 -6.69 1.72
CA ALA A 482 17.69 -5.83 1.98
C ALA A 482 17.28 -4.43 2.48
N ALA A 483 16.21 -3.86 1.93
CA ALA A 483 15.66 -2.57 2.37
C ALA A 483 15.16 -2.63 3.82
N TYR A 484 14.46 -3.71 4.23
CA TYR A 484 14.07 -3.90 5.63
C TYR A 484 15.28 -4.02 6.57
N ASN A 485 16.34 -4.70 6.16
CA ASN A 485 17.56 -4.79 6.96
C ASN A 485 18.22 -3.42 7.11
N ARG A 486 18.40 -2.67 6.01
CA ARG A 486 18.95 -1.31 6.02
C ARG A 486 18.16 -0.36 6.92
N LEU A 487 16.82 -0.41 6.83
CA LEU A 487 15.96 0.39 7.70
C LEU A 487 16.15 0.01 9.17
N ALA A 488 16.20 -1.28 9.49
CA ALA A 488 16.40 -1.76 10.84
C ALA A 488 17.76 -1.31 11.41
N ASP A 489 18.84 -1.39 10.62
CA ASP A 489 20.17 -0.97 11.03
C ASP A 489 20.20 0.53 11.39
N ILE A 490 19.63 1.37 10.52
CA ILE A 490 19.56 2.83 10.76
C ILE A 490 18.75 3.14 12.02
N VAL A 491 17.58 2.52 12.19
CA VAL A 491 16.71 2.81 13.34
C VAL A 491 17.30 2.27 14.64
N GLU A 492 17.92 1.08 14.61
CA GLU A 492 18.56 0.47 15.79
C GLU A 492 19.75 1.29 16.27
N GLU A 493 20.54 1.89 15.38
CA GLU A 493 21.66 2.78 15.71
C GLU A 493 21.22 4.08 16.40
N HIS A 494 20.02 4.58 16.09
CA HIS A 494 19.53 5.88 16.56
C HIS A 494 18.47 5.81 17.66
N LEU A 495 18.10 4.61 18.11
CA LEU A 495 17.19 4.40 19.24
C LEU A 495 17.94 3.83 20.47
N ASP A 496 17.62 4.33 21.66
CA ASP A 496 18.02 3.71 22.92
C ASP A 496 17.27 2.38 23.13
N MET A 497 17.75 1.34 22.44
CA MET A 497 17.11 0.01 22.48
C MET A 497 17.20 -0.62 23.86
N ASP A 498 18.19 -0.31 24.68
CA ASP A 498 18.30 -0.83 26.04
C ASP A 498 17.20 -0.26 26.93
N TYR A 499 16.95 1.05 26.82
CA TYR A 499 15.83 1.66 27.50
C TYR A 499 14.49 1.10 27.01
N ILE A 500 14.29 0.99 25.71
CA ILE A 500 13.07 0.41 25.13
C ILE A 500 12.85 -0.99 25.68
N MET A 501 13.87 -1.86 25.64
CA MET A 501 13.78 -3.23 26.14
C MET A 501 13.46 -3.28 27.65
N SER A 502 13.97 -2.33 28.42
CA SER A 502 13.69 -2.25 29.88
C SER A 502 12.23 -1.92 30.21
N THR A 503 11.50 -1.31 29.28
CA THR A 503 10.07 -0.96 29.47
C THR A 503 9.12 -2.08 29.04
N LEU A 504 9.63 -3.08 28.30
CA LEU A 504 8.85 -4.22 27.87
C LEU A 504 8.74 -5.21 29.05
N GLY A 505 7.57 -5.36 29.60
CA GLY A 505 7.30 -6.24 30.74
C GLY A 505 7.61 -7.72 30.47
#